data_2dd248896182cd7b72c3f7a0e9d07c17
#
_entry.id   2dd248896182cd7b72c3f7a0e9d07c17
#
_cell.length_a   1.000
_cell.length_b   1.000
_cell.length_c   1.000
_cell.angle_alpha   90.00
_cell.angle_beta   90.00
_cell.angle_gamma   90.00
#
_symmetry.space_group_name_H-M   'P 1'
#
loop_
_entity.id
_entity.type
_entity.pdbx_description
1 polymer ?
#
loop_
_entity_poly.entity_id
_entity_poly.type
_entity_poly.pdbx_seq_one_letter_code
_entity_poly.pdbx_strand_id
1 'polypeptide(L)'
;MSSQQLAPAAPPSTLVEKIWADHVVSQDPDAPAVLAVDLHLVHEVTSPQAFTGLRERGLRVRRPDLTIATADHSTPTHARSLPILDPMAAHQVRALEDNCREFGIPLHGWGSADQGIVHVIGPELGLTQPGMTIVCGDSHTATHGAFGALAFGIGTSEVEMVLATQCLLQRTPKTYEVRVDGRLRPGVSAKDVILALIARIGIAGGTGHVFEYTGEAIRALSME
;
A
#
# COMPACT_ATOMS: atom_id res chain seq x y z
N MET A 1 -11.67 -24.70 -45.79
CA MET A 1 -10.65 -24.08 -44.95
C MET A 1 -11.25 -22.81 -44.37
N SER A 2 -11.72 -22.86 -43.12
CA SER A 2 -12.31 -21.70 -42.44
C SER A 2 -11.19 -20.80 -41.93
N SER A 3 -11.09 -19.61 -42.48
CA SER A 3 -10.26 -18.55 -41.96
C SER A 3 -10.83 -18.06 -40.62
N GLN A 4 -10.26 -18.48 -39.50
CA GLN A 4 -10.51 -17.85 -38.21
C GLN A 4 -10.01 -16.40 -38.30
N GLN A 5 -10.93 -15.44 -38.38
CA GLN A 5 -10.63 -14.04 -38.16
C GLN A 5 -10.22 -13.90 -36.68
N LEU A 6 -8.94 -13.63 -36.43
CA LEU A 6 -8.44 -13.20 -35.12
C LEU A 6 -9.21 -11.93 -34.73
N ALA A 7 -9.83 -11.97 -33.56
CA ALA A 7 -10.43 -10.78 -32.97
C ALA A 7 -9.37 -9.66 -32.89
N PRO A 8 -9.77 -8.40 -33.14
CA PRO A 8 -8.82 -7.28 -33.03
C PRO A 8 -8.22 -7.26 -31.62
N ALA A 9 -6.89 -7.08 -31.54
CA ALA A 9 -6.20 -6.95 -30.26
C ALA A 9 -6.82 -5.79 -29.47
N ALA A 10 -7.06 -6.03 -28.16
CA ALA A 10 -7.51 -4.97 -27.29
C ALA A 10 -6.53 -3.78 -27.34
N PRO A 11 -7.01 -2.53 -27.21
CA PRO A 11 -6.13 -1.37 -27.20
C PRO A 11 -5.10 -1.52 -26.07
N PRO A 12 -3.87 -0.99 -26.28
CA PRO A 12 -2.85 -1.03 -25.25
C PRO A 12 -3.33 -0.30 -23.99
N SER A 13 -3.13 -0.91 -22.83
CA SER A 13 -3.49 -0.37 -21.50
C SER A 13 -2.25 -0.26 -20.61
N THR A 14 -2.23 0.72 -19.73
CA THR A 14 -1.19 0.90 -18.71
C THR A 14 -1.27 -0.22 -17.67
N LEU A 15 -0.21 -0.38 -16.86
CA LEU A 15 -0.23 -1.34 -15.75
C LEU A 15 -1.36 -1.01 -14.77
N VAL A 16 -1.54 0.28 -14.45
CA VAL A 16 -2.60 0.75 -13.56
C VAL A 16 -3.99 0.41 -14.08
N GLU A 17 -4.25 0.63 -15.37
CA GLU A 17 -5.54 0.29 -15.98
C GLU A 17 -5.85 -1.22 -15.90
N LYS A 18 -4.83 -2.07 -16.04
CA LYS A 18 -4.97 -3.52 -15.92
C LYS A 18 -5.31 -3.92 -14.48
N ILE A 19 -4.52 -3.45 -13.51
CA ILE A 19 -4.76 -3.72 -12.09
C ILE A 19 -6.15 -3.20 -11.69
N TRP A 20 -6.49 -1.99 -12.11
CA TRP A 20 -7.78 -1.39 -11.82
C TRP A 20 -8.94 -2.25 -12.35
N ALA A 21 -8.88 -2.65 -13.62
CA ALA A 21 -9.93 -3.46 -14.25
C ALA A 21 -10.14 -4.81 -13.55
N ASP A 22 -9.06 -5.41 -13.06
CA ASP A 22 -9.11 -6.70 -12.36
C ASP A 22 -9.68 -6.60 -10.93
N HIS A 23 -9.69 -5.38 -10.34
CA HIS A 23 -10.08 -5.18 -8.93
C HIS A 23 -11.37 -4.37 -8.74
N VAL A 24 -11.92 -3.76 -9.79
CA VAL A 24 -13.22 -3.07 -9.69
C VAL A 24 -14.34 -4.06 -9.44
N VAL A 25 -14.97 -3.94 -8.28
CA VAL A 25 -16.15 -4.72 -7.89
C VAL A 25 -17.43 -4.08 -8.42
N SER A 26 -17.50 -2.76 -8.34
CA SER A 26 -18.64 -1.96 -8.80
C SER A 26 -18.21 -0.53 -9.09
N GLN A 27 -18.79 0.07 -10.11
CA GLN A 27 -18.55 1.48 -10.44
C GLN A 27 -19.78 2.09 -11.08
N ASP A 28 -20.38 3.06 -10.41
CA ASP A 28 -21.40 3.92 -10.97
C ASP A 28 -20.74 5.09 -11.72
N PRO A 29 -21.37 5.62 -12.77
CA PRO A 29 -20.75 6.65 -13.65
C PRO A 29 -20.21 7.89 -12.93
N ASP A 30 -20.90 8.34 -11.88
CA ASP A 30 -20.58 9.58 -11.18
C ASP A 30 -20.03 9.36 -9.76
N ALA A 31 -19.85 8.11 -9.35
CA ALA A 31 -19.37 7.73 -8.02
C ALA A 31 -17.92 7.18 -8.05
N PRO A 32 -17.22 7.18 -6.91
CA PRO A 32 -16.01 6.39 -6.75
C PRO A 32 -16.30 4.90 -6.99
N ALA A 33 -15.35 4.19 -7.60
CA ALA A 33 -15.43 2.75 -7.73
C ALA A 33 -15.27 2.06 -6.36
N VAL A 34 -15.92 0.93 -6.20
CA VAL A 34 -15.62 -0.02 -5.14
C VAL A 34 -14.49 -0.91 -5.64
N LEU A 35 -13.33 -0.79 -5.02
CA LEU A 35 -12.11 -1.52 -5.39
C LEU A 35 -11.84 -2.62 -4.37
N ALA A 36 -11.67 -3.86 -4.81
CA ALA A 36 -11.23 -4.96 -3.97
C ALA A 36 -9.79 -4.71 -3.50
N VAL A 37 -9.47 -5.11 -2.26
CA VAL A 37 -8.14 -4.96 -1.66
C VAL A 37 -7.53 -6.34 -1.44
N ASP A 38 -6.36 -6.61 -2.03
CA ASP A 38 -5.67 -7.89 -1.88
C ASP A 38 -4.88 -7.99 -0.58
N LEU A 39 -4.30 -6.86 -0.14
CA LEU A 39 -3.52 -6.81 1.09
C LEU A 39 -3.80 -5.53 1.88
N HIS A 40 -4.21 -5.71 3.12
CA HIS A 40 -4.35 -4.62 4.08
C HIS A 40 -3.22 -4.71 5.12
N LEU A 41 -2.31 -3.74 5.08
CA LEU A 41 -1.25 -3.61 6.06
C LEU A 41 -1.72 -2.69 7.20
N VAL A 42 -1.49 -3.11 8.44
CA VAL A 42 -2.00 -2.43 9.64
C VAL A 42 -0.87 -2.21 10.64
N HIS A 43 -0.86 -1.05 11.28
CA HIS A 43 0.07 -0.73 12.37
C HIS A 43 -0.64 -0.02 13.53
N GLU A 44 0.07 0.22 14.63
CA GLU A 44 -0.51 0.63 15.91
C GLU A 44 -1.03 2.06 15.95
N VAL A 45 -0.64 2.95 15.02
CA VAL A 45 -0.99 4.38 15.10
C VAL A 45 -2.39 4.67 14.55
N THR A 46 -2.73 4.13 13.38
CA THR A 46 -3.98 4.46 12.66
C THR A 46 -5.10 3.43 12.85
N SER A 47 -4.82 2.31 13.49
CA SER A 47 -5.77 1.21 13.62
C SER A 47 -6.65 1.21 14.88
N PRO A 48 -6.27 1.81 16.04
CA PRO A 48 -7.07 1.66 17.27
C PRO A 48 -8.51 2.14 17.14
N GLN A 49 -8.72 3.31 16.52
CA GLN A 49 -10.06 3.86 16.32
C GLN A 49 -10.88 3.03 15.32
N ALA A 50 -10.23 2.49 14.28
CA ALA A 50 -10.88 1.62 13.31
C ALA A 50 -11.43 0.35 13.97
N PHE A 51 -10.66 -0.30 14.84
CA PHE A 51 -11.14 -1.46 15.62
C PHE A 51 -12.24 -1.08 16.61
N THR A 52 -12.17 0.11 17.21
CA THR A 52 -13.26 0.61 18.07
C THR A 52 -14.55 0.76 17.27
N GLY A 53 -14.49 1.36 16.07
CA GLY A 53 -15.66 1.49 15.19
C GLY A 53 -16.27 0.14 14.79
N LEU A 54 -15.45 -0.88 14.52
CA LEU A 54 -15.94 -2.24 14.26
C LEU A 54 -16.73 -2.79 15.46
N ARG A 55 -16.21 -2.65 16.71
CA ARG A 55 -16.89 -3.11 17.92
C ARG A 55 -18.23 -2.42 18.13
N GLU A 56 -18.25 -1.09 18.03
CA GLU A 56 -19.46 -0.28 18.21
C GLU A 56 -20.57 -0.65 17.22
N ARG A 57 -20.20 -1.08 16.02
CA ARG A 57 -21.14 -1.51 14.96
C ARG A 57 -21.41 -3.02 14.96
N GLY A 58 -20.78 -3.79 15.85
CA GLY A 58 -20.90 -5.25 15.87
C GLY A 58 -20.34 -5.94 14.61
N LEU A 59 -19.36 -5.30 13.93
CA LEU A 59 -18.74 -5.82 12.72
C LEU A 59 -17.51 -6.66 13.05
N ARG A 60 -17.18 -7.57 12.15
CA ARG A 60 -15.95 -8.39 12.19
C ARG A 60 -15.02 -7.98 11.05
N VAL A 61 -13.74 -8.31 11.20
CA VAL A 61 -12.79 -8.21 10.08
C VAL A 61 -13.21 -9.23 9.01
N ARG A 62 -13.40 -8.74 7.79
CA ARG A 62 -13.91 -9.53 6.66
C ARG A 62 -12.94 -10.59 6.18
N ARG A 63 -11.67 -10.23 6.06
CA ARG A 63 -10.59 -11.09 5.55
C ARG A 63 -9.34 -10.94 6.43
N PRO A 64 -9.33 -11.59 7.61
CA PRO A 64 -8.15 -11.59 8.47
C PRO A 64 -6.91 -12.19 7.78
N ASP A 65 -7.13 -13.10 6.85
CA ASP A 65 -6.10 -13.76 6.03
C ASP A 65 -5.44 -12.82 4.99
N LEU A 66 -6.09 -11.73 4.63
CA LEU A 66 -5.56 -10.67 3.74
C LEU A 66 -5.17 -9.40 4.52
N THR A 67 -5.15 -9.47 5.83
CA THR A 67 -4.76 -8.37 6.72
C THR A 67 -3.54 -8.78 7.53
N ILE A 68 -2.46 -8.01 7.45
CA ILE A 68 -1.22 -8.28 8.18
C ILE A 68 -0.88 -7.06 9.03
N ALA A 69 -0.62 -7.30 10.30
CA ALA A 69 -0.26 -6.25 11.24
C ALA A 69 1.22 -6.31 11.66
N THR A 70 1.83 -5.16 11.90
CA THR A 70 3.16 -5.05 12.50
C THR A 70 3.22 -3.86 13.46
N ALA A 71 4.02 -3.98 14.53
CA ALA A 71 4.37 -2.84 15.35
C ALA A 71 5.53 -2.10 14.68
N ASP A 72 5.30 -0.85 14.30
CA ASP A 72 6.21 -0.09 13.43
C ASP A 72 6.54 1.31 13.96
N HIS A 73 5.54 2.17 14.15
CA HIS A 73 5.73 3.60 14.42
C HIS A 73 6.06 3.92 15.87
N SER A 74 5.48 3.20 16.82
CA SER A 74 5.64 3.43 18.26
C SER A 74 6.63 2.46 18.90
N THR A 75 7.62 2.03 18.14
CA THR A 75 8.66 1.10 18.59
C THR A 75 9.98 1.81 18.81
N PRO A 76 10.68 1.53 19.93
CA PRO A 76 11.99 2.14 20.20
C PRO A 76 13.10 1.49 19.35
N THR A 77 14.22 2.18 19.25
CA THR A 77 15.41 1.73 18.52
C THR A 77 16.38 0.89 19.35
N HIS A 78 16.07 0.63 20.62
CA HIS A 78 16.87 -0.25 21.47
C HIS A 78 16.59 -1.75 21.21
N ALA A 79 17.30 -2.62 21.94
CA ALA A 79 17.12 -4.07 21.79
C ALA A 79 15.66 -4.50 22.01
N ARG A 80 15.12 -5.28 21.08
CA ARG A 80 13.73 -5.77 21.09
C ARG A 80 13.37 -6.66 22.31
N SER A 81 14.39 -7.18 23.01
CA SER A 81 14.20 -7.92 24.27
C SER A 81 13.88 -7.03 25.48
N LEU A 82 14.01 -5.72 25.33
CA LEU A 82 13.70 -4.76 26.39
C LEU A 82 12.28 -4.20 26.25
N PRO A 83 11.62 -3.85 27.36
CA PRO A 83 10.27 -3.29 27.31
C PRO A 83 10.26 -1.89 26.67
N ILE A 84 9.16 -1.52 26.06
CA ILE A 84 8.90 -0.16 25.58
C ILE A 84 8.67 0.74 26.81
N LEU A 85 9.57 1.68 27.04
CA LEU A 85 9.56 2.51 28.25
C LEU A 85 8.57 3.67 28.18
N ASP A 86 8.31 4.21 26.98
CA ASP A 86 7.28 5.23 26.80
C ASP A 86 5.88 4.64 27.01
N PRO A 87 5.10 5.15 28.00
CA PRO A 87 3.80 4.54 28.33
C PRO A 87 2.77 4.63 27.20
N MET A 88 2.82 5.70 26.40
CA MET A 88 1.88 5.89 25.29
C MET A 88 2.22 4.92 24.13
N ALA A 89 3.48 4.85 23.77
CA ALA A 89 3.96 3.89 22.76
C ALA A 89 3.65 2.45 23.18
N ALA A 90 3.95 2.09 24.42
CA ALA A 90 3.64 0.77 24.97
C ALA A 90 2.12 0.47 24.97
N HIS A 91 1.28 1.49 25.21
CA HIS A 91 -0.17 1.34 25.15
C HIS A 91 -0.64 1.09 23.70
N GLN A 92 -0.14 1.85 22.74
CA GLN A 92 -0.50 1.68 21.32
C GLN A 92 -0.11 0.30 20.78
N VAL A 93 1.10 -0.17 21.09
CA VAL A 93 1.56 -1.51 20.67
C VAL A 93 0.69 -2.60 21.32
N ARG A 94 0.40 -2.51 22.62
CA ARG A 94 -0.52 -3.45 23.28
C ARG A 94 -1.92 -3.43 22.68
N ALA A 95 -2.45 -2.25 22.36
CA ALA A 95 -3.76 -2.13 21.72
C ALA A 95 -3.78 -2.84 20.36
N LEU A 96 -2.71 -2.73 19.58
CA LEU A 96 -2.59 -3.49 18.32
C LEU A 96 -2.58 -5.00 18.57
N GLU A 97 -1.80 -5.47 19.55
CA GLU A 97 -1.72 -6.89 19.92
C GLU A 97 -3.08 -7.46 20.35
N ASP A 98 -3.81 -6.72 21.19
CA ASP A 98 -5.13 -7.10 21.67
C ASP A 98 -6.16 -7.13 20.53
N ASN A 99 -6.14 -6.11 19.66
CA ASN A 99 -7.01 -6.03 18.49
C ASN A 99 -6.73 -7.20 17.52
N CYS A 100 -5.47 -7.46 17.20
CA CYS A 100 -5.11 -8.57 16.31
C CYS A 100 -5.54 -9.92 16.87
N ARG A 101 -5.38 -10.13 18.18
CA ARG A 101 -5.83 -11.36 18.86
C ARG A 101 -7.35 -11.51 18.81
N GLU A 102 -8.09 -10.44 19.08
CA GLU A 102 -9.56 -10.44 19.07
C GLU A 102 -10.14 -10.72 17.68
N PHE A 103 -9.56 -10.10 16.65
CA PHE A 103 -10.07 -10.19 15.27
C PHE A 103 -9.39 -11.26 14.42
N GLY A 104 -8.43 -12.01 14.98
CA GLY A 104 -7.76 -13.11 14.30
C GLY A 104 -6.79 -12.66 13.20
N ILE A 105 -6.19 -11.48 13.32
CA ILE A 105 -5.26 -10.91 12.34
C ILE A 105 -3.83 -11.41 12.67
N PRO A 106 -3.09 -11.93 11.67
CA PRO A 106 -1.66 -12.21 11.83
C PRO A 106 -0.87 -10.96 12.21
N LEU A 107 -0.01 -11.07 13.22
CA LEU A 107 0.74 -9.96 13.78
C LEU A 107 2.24 -10.28 13.89
N HIS A 108 3.05 -9.41 13.31
CA HIS A 108 4.49 -9.32 13.58
C HIS A 108 4.70 -8.28 14.70
N GLY A 109 4.45 -8.69 15.95
CA GLY A 109 4.47 -7.83 17.14
C GLY A 109 5.87 -7.49 17.62
N TRP A 110 5.95 -6.60 18.63
CA TRP A 110 7.21 -6.21 19.24
C TRP A 110 7.96 -7.42 19.79
N GLY A 111 9.22 -7.57 19.36
CA GLY A 111 10.08 -8.69 19.75
C GLY A 111 9.97 -9.94 18.87
N SER A 112 9.05 -10.00 17.90
CA SER A 112 9.04 -11.10 16.93
C SER A 112 10.20 -10.98 15.93
N ALA A 113 10.58 -12.10 15.32
CA ALA A 113 11.69 -12.13 14.37
C ALA A 113 11.44 -11.26 13.13
N ASP A 114 10.19 -11.28 12.65
CA ASP A 114 9.79 -10.61 11.40
C ASP A 114 9.15 -9.22 11.65
N GLN A 115 9.22 -8.70 12.88
CA GLN A 115 8.75 -7.34 13.16
C GLN A 115 9.66 -6.32 12.49
N GLY A 116 9.08 -5.37 11.78
CA GLY A 116 9.81 -4.32 11.08
C GLY A 116 8.90 -3.24 10.54
N ILE A 117 9.49 -2.34 9.78
CA ILE A 117 8.77 -1.27 9.07
C ILE A 117 7.73 -1.89 8.15
N VAL A 118 6.47 -1.44 8.23
CA VAL A 118 5.33 -2.02 7.52
C VAL A 118 5.57 -2.15 6.01
N HIS A 119 6.21 -1.16 5.39
CA HIS A 119 6.51 -1.17 3.96
C HIS A 119 7.77 -1.94 3.57
N VAL A 120 8.53 -2.42 4.55
CA VAL A 120 9.70 -3.29 4.35
C VAL A 120 9.31 -4.75 4.51
N ILE A 121 8.55 -5.08 5.56
CA ILE A 121 8.14 -6.48 5.78
C ILE A 121 7.23 -7.00 4.67
N GLY A 122 6.40 -6.14 4.06
CA GLY A 122 5.55 -6.52 2.93
C GLY A 122 6.35 -7.18 1.80
N PRO A 123 7.35 -6.52 1.22
CA PRO A 123 8.24 -7.10 0.22
C PRO A 123 9.12 -8.23 0.74
N GLU A 124 9.76 -8.08 1.91
CA GLU A 124 10.71 -9.07 2.44
C GLU A 124 10.06 -10.42 2.73
N LEU A 125 8.82 -10.43 3.20
CA LEU A 125 8.05 -11.65 3.45
C LEU A 125 7.29 -12.15 2.21
N GLY A 126 7.46 -11.49 1.06
CA GLY A 126 6.79 -11.86 -0.18
C GLY A 126 5.28 -11.57 -0.18
N LEU A 127 4.80 -10.73 0.72
CA LEU A 127 3.38 -10.35 0.82
C LEU A 127 2.99 -9.35 -0.27
N THR A 128 3.92 -8.45 -0.65
CA THR A 128 3.74 -7.52 -1.75
C THR A 128 4.06 -8.22 -3.07
N GLN A 129 3.07 -8.32 -3.96
CA GLN A 129 3.23 -8.96 -5.26
C GLN A 129 2.82 -8.01 -6.39
N PRO A 130 3.39 -8.14 -7.60
CA PRO A 130 2.94 -7.39 -8.77
C PRO A 130 1.46 -7.66 -9.07
N GLY A 131 0.74 -6.62 -9.46
CA GLY A 131 -0.67 -6.72 -9.83
C GLY A 131 -1.65 -6.62 -8.67
N MET A 132 -1.19 -6.59 -7.43
CA MET A 132 -2.05 -6.46 -6.25
C MET A 132 -2.52 -5.03 -6.01
N THR A 133 -3.66 -4.91 -5.32
CA THR A 133 -4.10 -3.69 -4.64
C THR A 133 -3.72 -3.78 -3.16
N ILE A 134 -3.00 -2.77 -2.66
CA ILE A 134 -2.48 -2.75 -1.29
C ILE A 134 -2.90 -1.46 -0.60
N VAL A 135 -3.35 -1.55 0.65
CA VAL A 135 -3.68 -0.38 1.46
C VAL A 135 -3.03 -0.44 2.84
N CYS A 136 -2.73 0.73 3.38
CA CYS A 136 -2.24 0.90 4.75
C CYS A 136 -2.64 2.28 5.26
N GLY A 137 -2.86 2.40 6.55
CA GLY A 137 -3.08 3.68 7.22
C GLY A 137 -1.81 4.55 7.35
N ASP A 138 -0.97 4.56 6.33
CA ASP A 138 0.33 5.25 6.27
C ASP A 138 0.52 5.97 4.93
N SER A 139 1.11 7.17 4.98
CA SER A 139 1.31 8.02 3.80
C SER A 139 2.37 7.49 2.81
N HIS A 140 3.23 6.55 3.22
CA HIS A 140 4.28 5.97 2.40
C HIS A 140 3.84 4.70 1.65
N THR A 141 2.57 4.32 1.72
CA THR A 141 2.04 3.08 1.13
C THR A 141 2.28 2.98 -0.38
N ALA A 142 2.29 4.11 -1.09
CA ALA A 142 2.56 4.15 -2.54
C ALA A 142 3.94 3.56 -2.92
N THR A 143 4.87 3.36 -1.96
CA THR A 143 6.18 2.73 -2.21
C THR A 143 6.07 1.30 -2.74
N HIS A 144 4.97 0.57 -2.43
CA HIS A 144 4.71 -0.76 -2.98
C HIS A 144 4.53 -0.76 -4.51
N GLY A 145 4.30 0.42 -5.11
CA GLY A 145 4.30 0.60 -6.56
C GLY A 145 5.62 0.22 -7.23
N ALA A 146 6.76 0.29 -6.52
CA ALA A 146 8.06 -0.17 -7.00
C ALA A 146 8.07 -1.68 -7.32
N PHE A 147 7.18 -2.44 -6.70
CA PHE A 147 6.98 -3.88 -6.94
C PHE A 147 5.82 -4.18 -7.91
N GLY A 148 5.30 -3.16 -8.58
CA GLY A 148 4.20 -3.32 -9.53
C GLY A 148 2.82 -3.50 -8.89
N ALA A 149 2.63 -3.09 -7.65
CA ALA A 149 1.35 -3.05 -6.96
C ALA A 149 0.69 -1.67 -7.09
N LEU A 150 -0.63 -1.62 -7.08
CA LEU A 150 -1.40 -0.38 -6.95
C LEU A 150 -1.71 -0.15 -5.47
N ALA A 151 -1.01 0.81 -4.85
CA ALA A 151 -1.03 0.95 -3.41
C ALA A 151 -1.46 2.34 -2.95
N PHE A 152 -2.32 2.39 -1.92
CA PHE A 152 -2.92 3.61 -1.39
C PHE A 152 -2.67 3.77 0.10
N GLY A 153 -2.19 4.96 0.50
CA GLY A 153 -2.28 5.43 1.88
C GLY A 153 -3.71 5.87 2.18
N ILE A 154 -4.31 5.36 3.24
CA ILE A 154 -5.71 5.59 3.58
C ILE A 154 -5.86 6.17 4.99
N GLY A 155 -6.96 6.90 5.22
CA GLY A 155 -7.28 7.45 6.54
C GLY A 155 -7.90 6.41 7.47
N THR A 156 -7.95 6.72 8.78
CA THR A 156 -8.48 5.81 9.82
C THR A 156 -9.90 5.31 9.53
N SER A 157 -10.78 6.16 9.01
CA SER A 157 -12.14 5.74 8.64
C SER A 157 -12.16 4.76 7.46
N GLU A 158 -11.21 4.90 6.54
CA GLU A 158 -11.05 3.97 5.42
C GLU A 158 -10.42 2.65 5.90
N VAL A 159 -9.49 2.69 6.89
CA VAL A 159 -8.98 1.49 7.56
C VAL A 159 -10.13 0.67 8.14
N GLU A 160 -11.06 1.32 8.87
CA GLU A 160 -12.27 0.65 9.39
C GLU A 160 -13.11 0.02 8.27
N MET A 161 -13.36 0.78 7.19
CA MET A 161 -14.12 0.30 6.06
C MET A 161 -13.46 -0.91 5.38
N VAL A 162 -12.14 -0.87 5.16
CA VAL A 162 -11.42 -1.99 4.55
C VAL A 162 -11.40 -3.20 5.48
N LEU A 163 -11.21 -3.03 6.78
CA LEU A 163 -11.32 -4.14 7.75
C LEU A 163 -12.69 -4.81 7.67
N ALA A 164 -13.77 -4.02 7.57
CA ALA A 164 -15.14 -4.53 7.53
C ALA A 164 -15.53 -5.16 6.20
N THR A 165 -15.00 -4.69 5.07
CA THR A 165 -15.50 -5.02 3.72
C THR A 165 -14.47 -5.66 2.79
N GLN A 166 -13.19 -5.49 3.05
CA GLN A 166 -12.07 -5.76 2.16
C GLN A 166 -12.13 -4.95 0.85
N CYS A 167 -12.78 -3.80 0.88
CA CYS A 167 -12.92 -2.91 -0.26
C CYS A 167 -12.58 -1.47 0.12
N LEU A 168 -12.12 -0.71 -0.88
CA LEU A 168 -11.85 0.72 -0.80
C LEU A 168 -12.72 1.47 -1.81
N LEU A 169 -13.27 2.63 -1.42
CA LEU A 169 -13.90 3.56 -2.36
C LEU A 169 -12.82 4.48 -2.94
N GLN A 170 -12.59 4.37 -4.25
CA GLN A 170 -11.52 5.15 -4.89
C GLN A 170 -11.95 5.65 -6.28
N ARG A 171 -11.56 6.88 -6.61
CA ARG A 171 -11.68 7.39 -7.98
C ARG A 171 -10.54 6.84 -8.83
N THR A 172 -10.83 6.49 -10.08
CA THR A 172 -9.80 6.04 -11.03
C THR A 172 -8.69 7.09 -11.14
N PRO A 173 -7.45 6.79 -10.76
CA PRO A 173 -6.34 7.73 -10.90
C PRO A 173 -5.99 7.91 -12.38
N LYS A 174 -5.48 9.08 -12.73
CA LYS A 174 -4.85 9.30 -14.03
C LYS A 174 -3.44 8.74 -14.01
N THR A 175 -2.92 8.35 -15.18
CA THR A 175 -1.53 7.91 -15.32
C THR A 175 -0.64 9.06 -15.76
N TYR A 176 0.52 9.19 -15.12
CA TYR A 176 1.55 10.16 -15.44
C TYR A 176 2.81 9.43 -15.87
N GLU A 177 3.24 9.59 -17.13
CA GLU A 177 4.54 9.08 -17.53
C GLU A 177 5.65 10.01 -17.02
N VAL A 178 6.58 9.44 -16.25
CA VAL A 178 7.83 10.11 -15.85
C VAL A 178 8.99 9.47 -16.60
N ARG A 179 9.39 10.10 -17.70
CA ARG A 179 10.44 9.58 -18.57
C ARG A 179 11.78 10.23 -18.24
N VAL A 180 12.78 9.40 -17.93
CA VAL A 180 14.15 9.82 -17.65
C VAL A 180 15.07 9.10 -18.61
N ASP A 181 15.52 9.81 -19.64
CA ASP A 181 16.42 9.28 -20.68
C ASP A 181 17.88 9.61 -20.37
N GLY A 182 18.80 8.85 -21.01
CA GLY A 182 20.23 9.01 -20.86
C GLY A 182 20.79 8.25 -19.66
N ARG A 183 21.89 8.76 -19.11
CA ARG A 183 22.60 8.14 -17.99
C ARG A 183 22.70 9.11 -16.81
N LEU A 184 22.48 8.61 -15.62
CA LEU A 184 22.75 9.36 -14.40
C LEU A 184 24.25 9.60 -14.27
N ARG A 185 24.63 10.80 -13.83
CA ARG A 185 26.04 11.12 -13.56
C ARG A 185 26.52 10.35 -12.33
N PRO A 186 27.84 10.07 -12.20
CA PRO A 186 28.40 9.52 -10.98
C PRO A 186 27.98 10.31 -9.74
N GLY A 187 27.51 9.64 -8.71
CA GLY A 187 27.03 10.24 -7.46
C GLY A 187 25.57 10.67 -7.47
N VAL A 188 24.86 10.55 -8.58
CA VAL A 188 23.39 10.78 -8.66
C VAL A 188 22.65 9.47 -8.42
N SER A 189 21.75 9.47 -7.46
CA SER A 189 20.94 8.32 -7.04
C SER A 189 19.49 8.42 -7.53
N ALA A 190 18.72 7.35 -7.35
CA ALA A 190 17.27 7.37 -7.58
C ALA A 190 16.55 8.43 -6.71
N LYS A 191 17.06 8.68 -5.49
CA LYS A 191 16.53 9.72 -4.60
C LYS A 191 16.68 11.12 -5.21
N ASP A 192 17.79 11.41 -5.87
CA ASP A 192 17.99 12.70 -6.54
C ASP A 192 17.01 12.89 -7.69
N VAL A 193 16.70 11.81 -8.43
CA VAL A 193 15.71 11.85 -9.51
C VAL A 193 14.33 12.21 -8.98
N ILE A 194 13.84 11.53 -7.92
CA ILE A 194 12.51 11.84 -7.37
C ILE A 194 12.46 13.22 -6.73
N LEU A 195 13.53 13.67 -6.04
CA LEU A 195 13.59 15.02 -5.48
C LEU A 195 13.59 16.10 -6.57
N ALA A 196 14.27 15.87 -7.69
CA ALA A 196 14.24 16.75 -8.85
C ALA A 196 12.84 16.81 -9.48
N LEU A 197 12.14 15.67 -9.56
CA LEU A 197 10.75 15.62 -10.03
C LEU A 197 9.84 16.43 -9.11
N ILE A 198 9.90 16.22 -7.80
CA ILE A 198 9.11 16.95 -6.80
C ILE A 198 9.39 18.45 -6.89
N ALA A 199 10.66 18.85 -7.02
CA ALA A 199 11.02 20.25 -7.18
C ALA A 199 10.42 20.88 -8.44
N ARG A 200 10.22 20.09 -9.50
CA ARG A 200 9.67 20.57 -10.78
C ARG A 200 8.15 20.68 -10.79
N ILE A 201 7.43 19.70 -10.22
CA ILE A 201 5.96 19.62 -10.27
C ILE A 201 5.29 20.10 -8.98
N GLY A 202 6.05 20.31 -7.91
CA GLY A 202 5.56 20.67 -6.58
C GLY A 202 5.03 19.45 -5.80
N ILE A 203 4.83 19.64 -4.49
CA ILE A 203 4.40 18.57 -3.57
C ILE A 203 3.00 18.03 -3.88
N ALA A 204 2.13 18.82 -4.51
CA ALA A 204 0.79 18.39 -4.90
C ALA A 204 0.69 17.94 -6.37
N GLY A 205 1.80 17.95 -7.12
CA GLY A 205 1.80 17.69 -8.56
C GLY A 205 1.36 16.28 -8.96
N GLY A 206 1.42 15.31 -8.03
CA GLY A 206 0.97 13.94 -8.21
C GLY A 206 -0.44 13.63 -7.74
N THR A 207 -1.17 14.61 -7.20
CA THR A 207 -2.51 14.37 -6.65
C THR A 207 -3.45 13.80 -7.71
N GLY A 208 -4.08 12.65 -7.42
CA GLY A 208 -4.99 11.97 -8.34
C GLY A 208 -4.30 11.27 -9.52
N HIS A 209 -2.99 11.08 -9.45
CA HIS A 209 -2.22 10.39 -10.48
C HIS A 209 -1.41 9.23 -9.91
N VAL A 210 -1.17 8.24 -10.76
CA VAL A 210 -0.13 7.22 -10.56
C VAL A 210 1.02 7.54 -11.51
N PHE A 211 2.26 7.46 -11.03
CA PHE A 211 3.45 7.69 -11.84
C PHE A 211 3.98 6.37 -12.38
N GLU A 212 4.09 6.26 -13.70
CA GLU A 212 4.80 5.20 -14.37
C GLU A 212 6.17 5.72 -14.81
N TYR A 213 7.23 5.18 -14.21
CA TYR A 213 8.60 5.59 -14.51
C TYR A 213 9.14 4.82 -15.71
N THR A 214 9.68 5.55 -16.68
CA THR A 214 10.19 5.02 -17.95
C THR A 214 11.54 5.65 -18.32
N GLY A 215 12.16 5.16 -19.40
CA GLY A 215 13.40 5.71 -19.94
C GLY A 215 14.64 4.90 -19.58
N GLU A 216 15.78 5.27 -20.20
CA GLU A 216 17.03 4.51 -20.08
C GLU A 216 17.61 4.56 -18.68
N ALA A 217 17.57 5.74 -18.03
CA ALA A 217 18.08 5.91 -16.69
C ALA A 217 17.29 5.08 -15.67
N ILE A 218 15.95 5.02 -15.81
CA ILE A 218 15.11 4.23 -14.90
C ILE A 218 15.40 2.74 -15.04
N ARG A 219 15.54 2.22 -16.28
CA ARG A 219 15.88 0.81 -16.53
C ARG A 219 17.26 0.40 -16.02
N ALA A 220 18.16 1.36 -15.82
CA ALA A 220 19.51 1.12 -15.31
C ALA A 220 19.60 1.16 -13.76
N LEU A 221 18.53 1.58 -13.06
CA LEU A 221 18.49 1.57 -11.61
C LEU A 221 18.30 0.14 -11.08
N SER A 222 18.91 -0.14 -9.91
CA SER A 222 18.60 -1.34 -9.13
C SER A 222 17.32 -1.13 -8.32
N MET A 223 16.86 -2.20 -7.64
CA MET A 223 15.75 -2.11 -6.67
C MET A 223 16.19 -1.58 -5.31
N GLU A 224 17.50 -1.44 -5.10
CA GLU A 224 18.12 -0.93 -3.85
C GLU A 224 18.26 0.60 -3.86
#